data_cfbc339b8764a489d7be809ae521c90a
#
_entry.id   cfbc339b8764a489d7be809ae521c90a
#
_cell.length_a   1.000
_cell.length_b   1.000
_cell.length_c   1.000
_cell.angle_alpha   90.00
_cell.angle_beta   90.00
_cell.angle_gamma   90.00
#
_symmetry.space_group_name_H-M   'P 1'
#
loop_
_entity.id
_entity.type
_entity.pdbx_description
1 polymer ?
#
loop_
_entity_poly.entity_id
_entity_poly.type
_entity_poly.pdbx_seq_one_letter_code
_entity_poly.pdbx_strand_id
1 'polypeptide(L)'
;MKDSLIRNFCIIAHIDHGKSTLADRLLEYTGTIESRNMTKQVLDDMDLEQERGITIKLHAIQMLYKAKDNKEYTLNLIDTPGHVDFSYEVSRSLAACEGAILVVDATQGIEAQTISNLYLAIDNGLEIIPVINKIDLQSAMVDEVKDQIIELIGGKKEEIIPASAKAGIGTEAILESIVNLIPPAKITDEEPFRALVFDSKFDIYRGVVIYIRVFDGEIKEGDKISFFSTGQVFEAEEVGILKMDRIRTKSLKSGNVGYLIAGIKDVNESKVGDTIYNPEQPAVEQLPGYREVKPMVFSGIYPTQSNEFEMLRDSLSKLKLNDAALSFVPESSVALGFGFRCGFLGLLHLEIIQERLEREYGKIGRAHV
;
A
#
# COMPACT_ATOMS: atom_id res chain seq x y z
N MET A 1 -3.98 27.48 13.36
CA MET A 1 -3.25 26.34 12.79
C MET A 1 -2.77 26.74 11.41
N LYS A 2 -1.51 26.49 11.06
CA LYS A 2 -1.09 26.63 9.64
C LYS A 2 -1.79 25.53 8.87
N ASP A 3 -2.57 25.87 7.85
CA ASP A 3 -3.17 24.88 6.97
C ASP A 3 -2.06 24.05 6.33
N SER A 4 -2.03 22.76 6.63
CA SER A 4 -1.07 21.84 6.03
C SER A 4 -1.30 21.74 4.53
N LEU A 5 -0.22 21.84 3.76
CA LEU A 5 -0.23 21.63 2.32
C LEU A 5 0.03 20.14 1.94
N ILE A 6 -0.07 19.24 2.92
CA ILE A 6 0.12 17.79 2.71
C ILE A 6 -1.24 17.12 2.56
N ARG A 7 -1.37 16.25 1.56
CA ARG A 7 -2.52 15.37 1.34
C ARG A 7 -2.04 13.94 1.19
N ASN A 8 -2.53 13.07 2.05
CA ASN A 8 -2.22 11.64 1.97
C ASN A 8 -3.48 10.92 1.49
N PHE A 9 -3.36 10.18 0.40
CA PHE A 9 -4.50 9.55 -0.23
C PHE A 9 -4.11 8.22 -0.87
N CYS A 10 -5.11 7.39 -1.10
CA CYS A 10 -4.98 6.14 -1.83
C CYS A 10 -5.95 6.09 -3.01
N ILE A 11 -5.81 5.08 -3.86
CA ILE A 11 -6.73 4.79 -4.95
C ILE A 11 -7.36 3.43 -4.68
N ILE A 12 -8.68 3.38 -4.56
CA ILE A 12 -9.46 2.16 -4.43
C ILE A 12 -10.24 1.89 -5.71
N ALA A 13 -10.15 0.68 -6.22
CA ALA A 13 -10.78 0.27 -7.47
C ALA A 13 -10.98 -1.24 -7.50
N HIS A 14 -11.88 -1.70 -8.36
CA HIS A 14 -11.90 -3.08 -8.80
C HIS A 14 -10.73 -3.38 -9.75
N ILE A 15 -10.39 -4.66 -9.92
CA ILE A 15 -9.42 -5.11 -10.91
C ILE A 15 -9.83 -4.59 -12.29
N ASP A 16 -8.85 -4.17 -13.09
CA ASP A 16 -9.04 -3.61 -14.44
C ASP A 16 -9.87 -2.32 -14.56
N HIS A 17 -10.30 -1.68 -13.46
CA HIS A 17 -10.94 -0.37 -13.52
C HIS A 17 -9.98 0.78 -13.84
N GLY A 18 -8.67 0.49 -13.91
CA GLY A 18 -7.64 1.44 -14.35
C GLY A 18 -6.94 2.19 -13.23
N LYS A 19 -6.83 1.59 -12.03
CA LYS A 19 -6.13 2.12 -10.86
C LYS A 19 -4.68 2.51 -11.20
N SER A 20 -3.86 1.55 -11.66
CA SER A 20 -2.43 1.78 -11.96
C SER A 20 -2.26 2.77 -13.12
N THR A 21 -3.14 2.74 -14.14
CA THR A 21 -3.13 3.72 -15.23
C THR A 21 -3.45 5.13 -14.73
N LEU A 22 -4.36 5.28 -13.77
CA LEU A 22 -4.65 6.58 -13.17
C LEU A 22 -3.47 7.07 -12.33
N ALA A 23 -2.87 6.20 -11.52
CA ALA A 23 -1.66 6.52 -10.77
C ALA A 23 -0.54 7.02 -11.69
N ASP A 24 -0.26 6.32 -12.80
CA ASP A 24 0.69 6.74 -13.82
C ASP A 24 0.41 8.16 -14.34
N ARG A 25 -0.88 8.49 -14.60
CA ARG A 25 -1.26 9.82 -15.09
C ARG A 25 -1.08 10.91 -14.05
N LEU A 26 -1.35 10.63 -12.78
CA LEU A 26 -1.07 11.58 -11.70
C LEU A 26 0.43 11.87 -11.59
N LEU A 27 1.29 10.83 -11.68
CA LEU A 27 2.74 10.96 -11.64
C LEU A 27 3.29 11.74 -12.84
N GLU A 28 2.78 11.49 -14.02
CA GLU A 28 3.15 12.21 -15.25
C GLU A 28 2.74 13.70 -15.16
N TYR A 29 1.48 13.97 -14.79
CA TYR A 29 0.95 15.33 -14.72
C TYR A 29 1.67 16.21 -13.69
N THR A 30 2.05 15.62 -12.57
CA THR A 30 2.84 16.31 -11.52
C THR A 30 4.32 16.44 -11.85
N GLY A 31 4.78 15.86 -12.97
CA GLY A 31 6.19 15.85 -13.35
C GLY A 31 7.08 15.02 -12.41
N THR A 32 6.48 14.14 -11.60
CA THR A 32 7.23 13.23 -10.71
C THR A 32 8.03 12.22 -11.52
N ILE A 33 7.50 11.85 -12.69
CA ILE A 33 8.18 11.03 -13.69
C ILE A 33 8.22 11.80 -15.00
N GLU A 34 9.40 11.86 -15.63
CA GLU A 34 9.53 12.44 -16.96
C GLU A 34 8.86 11.53 -18.00
N SER A 35 8.08 12.12 -18.93
CA SER A 35 7.34 11.39 -19.97
C SER A 35 8.20 10.39 -20.76
N ARG A 36 9.51 10.67 -20.96
CA ARG A 36 10.46 9.78 -21.64
C ARG A 36 10.79 8.50 -20.83
N ASN A 37 10.62 8.54 -19.50
CA ASN A 37 10.91 7.43 -18.59
C ASN A 37 9.62 6.68 -18.19
N MET A 38 8.46 7.11 -18.73
CA MET A 38 7.18 6.44 -18.46
C MET A 38 7.15 5.06 -19.12
N THR A 39 7.09 4.04 -18.29
CA THR A 39 6.65 2.70 -18.69
C THR A 39 5.19 2.51 -18.26
N LYS A 40 4.53 1.51 -18.75
CA LYS A 40 3.18 1.19 -18.26
C LYS A 40 3.28 0.62 -16.85
N GLN A 41 2.37 1.05 -15.97
CA GLN A 41 2.27 0.54 -14.60
C GLN A 41 3.60 0.73 -13.83
N VAL A 42 4.07 1.96 -13.79
CA VAL A 42 5.38 2.31 -13.21
C VAL A 42 5.50 1.92 -11.73
N LEU A 43 4.38 1.90 -11.00
CA LEU A 43 4.35 1.50 -9.59
C LEU A 43 4.30 -0.02 -9.39
N ASP A 44 3.98 -0.79 -10.42
CA ASP A 44 3.94 -2.26 -10.36
C ASP A 44 5.36 -2.79 -10.65
N ASP A 45 6.19 -2.89 -9.61
CA ASP A 45 7.64 -3.24 -9.69
C ASP A 45 7.89 -4.71 -10.03
N MET A 46 6.92 -5.59 -9.81
CA MET A 46 7.09 -7.02 -10.04
C MET A 46 6.60 -7.41 -11.44
N ASP A 47 7.37 -8.24 -12.15
CA ASP A 47 6.93 -8.82 -13.43
C ASP A 47 5.55 -9.49 -13.30
N LEU A 48 5.29 -10.10 -12.15
CA LEU A 48 4.04 -10.77 -11.83
C LEU A 48 2.84 -9.81 -11.73
N GLU A 49 3.06 -8.61 -11.20
CA GLU A 49 2.04 -7.54 -11.14
C GLU A 49 1.66 -7.08 -12.55
N GLN A 50 2.66 -6.85 -13.39
CA GLN A 50 2.46 -6.42 -14.78
C GLN A 50 1.82 -7.50 -15.65
N GLU A 51 2.21 -8.77 -15.49
CA GLU A 51 1.64 -9.90 -16.23
C GLU A 51 0.17 -10.17 -15.86
N ARG A 52 -0.16 -10.03 -14.58
CA ARG A 52 -1.53 -10.30 -14.07
C ARG A 52 -2.41 -9.05 -14.07
N GLY A 53 -1.85 -7.86 -14.29
CA GLY A 53 -2.58 -6.59 -14.25
C GLY A 53 -3.11 -6.22 -12.86
N ILE A 54 -2.48 -6.72 -11.79
CA ILE A 54 -2.90 -6.48 -10.40
C ILE A 54 -1.74 -5.93 -9.58
N THR A 55 -1.99 -4.95 -8.73
CA THR A 55 -1.03 -4.52 -7.71
C THR A 55 -1.03 -5.54 -6.57
N ILE A 56 0.12 -6.11 -6.27
CA ILE A 56 0.33 -7.09 -5.19
C ILE A 56 0.95 -6.41 -3.98
N LYS A 57 1.96 -5.55 -4.22
CA LYS A 57 2.66 -4.83 -3.17
C LYS A 57 2.19 -3.39 -3.07
N LEU A 58 2.23 -2.90 -1.85
CA LEU A 58 1.97 -1.51 -1.57
C LEU A 58 3.15 -0.64 -2.04
N HIS A 59 2.85 0.47 -2.70
CA HIS A 59 3.81 1.49 -3.07
C HIS A 59 3.36 2.84 -2.53
N ALA A 60 4.29 3.59 -1.95
CA ALA A 60 4.03 4.96 -1.55
C ALA A 60 4.95 5.90 -2.34
N ILE A 61 4.39 6.98 -2.86
CA ILE A 61 5.14 7.94 -3.64
C ILE A 61 4.68 9.37 -3.35
N GLN A 62 5.67 10.26 -3.19
CA GLN A 62 5.45 11.67 -2.98
C GLN A 62 5.50 12.43 -4.29
N MET A 63 4.47 13.22 -4.57
CA MET A 63 4.35 14.14 -5.70
C MET A 63 4.30 15.59 -5.20
N LEU A 64 4.78 16.52 -6.00
CA LEU A 64 4.60 17.96 -5.79
C LEU A 64 3.63 18.48 -6.84
N TYR A 65 2.58 19.14 -6.39
CA TYR A 65 1.55 19.69 -7.28
C TYR A 65 1.30 21.16 -7.02
N LYS A 66 1.47 21.99 -8.05
CA LYS A 66 1.11 23.40 -8.00
C LYS A 66 -0.35 23.56 -8.40
N ALA A 67 -1.21 23.78 -7.41
CA ALA A 67 -2.65 23.91 -7.60
C ALA A 67 -3.05 25.28 -8.16
N LYS A 68 -4.34 25.40 -8.54
CA LYS A 68 -4.92 26.65 -9.09
C LYS A 68 -4.89 27.82 -8.13
N ASP A 69 -4.78 27.58 -6.83
CA ASP A 69 -4.59 28.60 -5.80
C ASP A 69 -3.14 29.15 -5.74
N ASN A 70 -2.26 28.71 -6.65
CA ASN A 70 -0.83 29.00 -6.74
C ASN A 70 0.02 28.49 -5.57
N LYS A 71 -0.49 27.64 -4.69
CA LYS A 71 0.30 26.96 -3.67
C LYS A 71 0.83 25.64 -4.21
N GLU A 72 1.98 25.21 -3.67
CA GLU A 72 2.57 23.91 -3.95
C GLU A 72 2.18 22.94 -2.83
N TYR A 73 1.48 21.90 -3.22
CA TYR A 73 1.03 20.84 -2.32
C TYR A 73 1.93 19.61 -2.42
N THR A 74 2.16 18.99 -1.27
CA THR A 74 2.77 17.67 -1.18
C THR A 74 1.66 16.62 -1.18
N LEU A 75 1.60 15.83 -2.24
CA LEU A 75 0.63 14.76 -2.41
C LEU A 75 1.33 13.42 -2.21
N ASN A 76 0.95 12.67 -1.19
CA ASN A 76 1.46 11.32 -0.95
C ASN A 76 0.40 10.32 -1.41
N LEU A 77 0.67 9.64 -2.52
CA LEU A 77 -0.13 8.51 -2.98
C LEU A 77 0.38 7.25 -2.29
N ILE A 78 -0.51 6.54 -1.62
CA ILE A 78 -0.27 5.20 -1.08
C ILE A 78 -1.06 4.23 -1.95
N ASP A 79 -0.38 3.60 -2.92
CA ASP A 79 -1.03 2.68 -3.85
C ASP A 79 -1.36 1.36 -3.16
N THR A 80 -2.60 0.89 -3.29
CA THR A 80 -3.14 -0.26 -2.56
C THR A 80 -3.43 -1.42 -3.51
N PRO A 81 -3.25 -2.67 -3.08
CA PRO A 81 -3.78 -3.81 -3.82
C PRO A 81 -5.29 -3.67 -4.05
N GLY A 82 -5.79 -4.13 -5.22
CA GLY A 82 -7.22 -4.07 -5.53
C GLY A 82 -8.01 -5.32 -5.11
N HIS A 83 -7.34 -6.46 -4.89
CA HIS A 83 -7.97 -7.76 -4.68
C HIS A 83 -8.37 -8.01 -3.22
N VAL A 84 -9.49 -8.72 -3.01
CA VAL A 84 -10.03 -9.01 -1.66
C VAL A 84 -9.10 -9.84 -0.78
N ASP A 85 -8.25 -10.69 -1.36
CA ASP A 85 -7.26 -11.47 -0.61
C ASP A 85 -6.25 -10.56 0.12
N PHE A 86 -6.05 -9.35 -0.39
CA PHE A 86 -5.15 -8.33 0.19
C PHE A 86 -5.89 -7.26 1.02
N SER A 87 -7.10 -7.56 1.47
CA SER A 87 -7.92 -6.62 2.27
C SER A 87 -7.20 -6.10 3.52
N TYR A 88 -6.25 -6.87 4.04
CA TYR A 88 -5.44 -6.48 5.18
C TYR A 88 -4.40 -5.40 4.82
N GLU A 89 -3.70 -5.55 3.69
CA GLU A 89 -2.79 -4.54 3.15
C GLU A 89 -3.56 -3.27 2.80
N VAL A 90 -4.75 -3.41 2.20
CA VAL A 90 -5.65 -2.29 1.92
C VAL A 90 -6.00 -1.55 3.21
N SER A 91 -6.45 -2.24 4.26
CA SER A 91 -6.84 -1.62 5.52
C SER A 91 -5.71 -0.79 6.16
N ARG A 92 -4.46 -1.23 6.06
CA ARG A 92 -3.31 -0.49 6.61
C ARG A 92 -2.99 0.76 5.81
N SER A 93 -3.03 0.64 4.48
CA SER A 93 -2.84 1.79 3.59
C SER A 93 -3.89 2.85 3.84
N LEU A 94 -5.14 2.44 4.01
CA LEU A 94 -6.25 3.34 4.34
C LEU A 94 -6.01 4.06 5.67
N ALA A 95 -5.51 3.37 6.70
CA ALA A 95 -5.21 3.97 7.99
C ALA A 95 -4.10 5.05 7.94
N ALA A 96 -3.27 5.05 6.88
CA ALA A 96 -2.23 6.07 6.67
C ALA A 96 -2.71 7.27 5.84
N CYS A 97 -3.96 7.27 5.36
CA CYS A 97 -4.53 8.28 4.47
C CYS A 97 -5.60 9.14 5.16
N GLU A 98 -5.85 10.32 4.60
CA GLU A 98 -7.00 11.17 4.93
C GLU A 98 -8.10 11.10 3.85
N GLY A 99 -7.81 10.56 2.67
CA GLY A 99 -8.80 10.41 1.59
C GLY A 99 -8.53 9.26 0.65
N ALA A 100 -9.54 8.90 -0.14
CA ALA A 100 -9.46 7.84 -1.14
C ALA A 100 -10.13 8.27 -2.45
N ILE A 101 -9.48 7.98 -3.57
CA ILE A 101 -10.08 8.12 -4.90
C ILE A 101 -10.79 6.79 -5.20
N LEU A 102 -12.10 6.83 -5.36
CA LEU A 102 -12.90 5.69 -5.77
C LEU A 102 -13.01 5.66 -7.30
N VAL A 103 -12.33 4.72 -7.95
CA VAL A 103 -12.32 4.59 -9.41
C VAL A 103 -13.30 3.51 -9.85
N VAL A 104 -14.27 3.90 -10.67
CA VAL A 104 -15.27 3.01 -11.25
C VAL A 104 -15.17 3.04 -12.77
N ASP A 105 -15.15 1.88 -13.41
CA ASP A 105 -15.16 1.76 -14.87
C ASP A 105 -16.53 2.12 -15.44
N ALA A 106 -16.58 3.06 -16.37
CA ALA A 106 -17.82 3.48 -17.05
C ALA A 106 -18.52 2.37 -17.84
N THR A 107 -17.83 1.27 -18.14
CA THR A 107 -18.39 0.15 -18.93
C THR A 107 -18.87 -1.02 -18.08
N GLN A 108 -18.38 -1.13 -16.84
CA GLN A 108 -18.69 -2.25 -15.94
C GLN A 108 -19.56 -1.81 -14.75
N GLY A 109 -19.42 -0.53 -14.32
CA GLY A 109 -20.09 -0.02 -13.13
C GLY A 109 -19.48 -0.51 -11.82
N ILE A 110 -20.30 -0.60 -10.78
CA ILE A 110 -19.86 -1.00 -9.44
C ILE A 110 -19.78 -2.50 -9.33
N GLU A 111 -18.61 -2.98 -8.89
CA GLU A 111 -18.29 -4.38 -8.67
C GLU A 111 -18.11 -4.70 -7.17
N ALA A 112 -18.18 -5.98 -6.79
CA ALA A 112 -18.14 -6.40 -5.39
C ALA A 112 -16.89 -5.92 -4.62
N GLN A 113 -15.72 -5.91 -5.26
CA GLN A 113 -14.48 -5.40 -4.64
C GLN A 113 -14.51 -3.89 -4.43
N THR A 114 -15.18 -3.14 -5.33
CA THR A 114 -15.40 -1.71 -5.18
C THR A 114 -16.16 -1.42 -3.87
N ILE A 115 -17.24 -2.17 -3.64
CA ILE A 115 -18.08 -2.04 -2.43
C ILE A 115 -17.26 -2.38 -1.18
N SER A 116 -16.54 -3.50 -1.21
CA SER A 116 -15.73 -3.96 -0.07
C SER A 116 -14.67 -2.96 0.34
N ASN A 117 -13.89 -2.45 -0.63
CA ASN A 117 -12.84 -1.48 -0.39
C ASN A 117 -13.40 -0.10 0.03
N LEU A 118 -14.55 0.29 -0.51
CA LEU A 118 -15.24 1.51 -0.12
C LEU A 118 -15.67 1.48 1.35
N TYR A 119 -16.28 0.38 1.81
CA TYR A 119 -16.64 0.26 3.23
C TYR A 119 -15.41 0.32 4.14
N LEU A 120 -14.30 -0.32 3.76
CA LEU A 120 -13.06 -0.19 4.52
C LEU A 120 -12.56 1.26 4.58
N ALA A 121 -12.70 2.02 3.50
CA ALA A 121 -12.32 3.43 3.46
C ALA A 121 -13.24 4.29 4.37
N ILE A 122 -14.55 4.05 4.33
CA ILE A 122 -15.54 4.74 5.19
C ILE A 122 -15.29 4.41 6.66
N ASP A 123 -15.05 3.15 7.01
CA ASP A 123 -14.74 2.71 8.37
C ASP A 123 -13.46 3.36 8.94
N ASN A 124 -12.52 3.72 8.07
CA ASN A 124 -11.33 4.48 8.43
C ASN A 124 -11.56 6.01 8.43
N GLY A 125 -12.76 6.47 8.12
CA GLY A 125 -13.13 7.90 8.13
C GLY A 125 -12.52 8.71 6.98
N LEU A 126 -12.21 8.08 5.85
CA LEU A 126 -11.61 8.75 4.70
C LEU A 126 -12.63 9.56 3.91
N GLU A 127 -12.19 10.71 3.40
CA GLU A 127 -12.94 11.47 2.38
C GLU A 127 -12.88 10.73 1.05
N ILE A 128 -14.04 10.51 0.41
CA ILE A 128 -14.15 9.74 -0.83
C ILE A 128 -14.33 10.66 -2.03
N ILE A 129 -13.43 10.58 -2.99
CA ILE A 129 -13.53 11.29 -4.28
C ILE A 129 -13.94 10.29 -5.36
N PRO A 130 -15.21 10.31 -5.83
CA PRO A 130 -15.65 9.39 -6.87
C PRO A 130 -15.19 9.82 -8.26
N VAL A 131 -14.61 8.88 -8.99
CA VAL A 131 -14.11 9.05 -10.36
C VAL A 131 -14.69 7.96 -11.27
N ILE A 132 -15.32 8.33 -12.36
CA ILE A 132 -15.71 7.41 -13.43
C ILE A 132 -14.63 7.41 -14.49
N ASN A 133 -13.97 6.28 -14.67
CA ASN A 133 -12.88 6.10 -15.63
C ASN A 133 -13.35 5.45 -16.93
N LYS A 134 -12.52 5.51 -17.95
CA LYS A 134 -12.74 4.93 -19.29
C LYS A 134 -13.92 5.52 -20.06
N ILE A 135 -14.23 6.80 -19.84
CA ILE A 135 -15.31 7.51 -20.56
C ILE A 135 -15.06 7.66 -22.06
N ASP A 136 -13.84 7.38 -22.53
CA ASP A 136 -13.43 7.37 -23.94
C ASP A 136 -13.93 6.14 -24.71
N LEU A 137 -14.40 5.11 -24.02
CA LEU A 137 -14.91 3.90 -24.65
C LEU A 137 -16.34 4.09 -25.16
N GLN A 138 -16.66 3.54 -26.34
CA GLN A 138 -18.00 3.62 -26.93
C GLN A 138 -19.09 2.92 -26.09
N SER A 139 -18.70 1.95 -25.27
CA SER A 139 -19.59 1.21 -24.35
C SER A 139 -19.75 1.89 -22.99
N ALA A 140 -19.23 3.11 -22.79
CA ALA A 140 -19.30 3.81 -21.52
C ALA A 140 -20.76 4.24 -21.20
N MET A 141 -21.25 3.84 -20.02
CA MET A 141 -22.58 4.12 -19.48
C MET A 141 -22.49 5.16 -18.34
N VAL A 142 -21.94 6.34 -18.66
CA VAL A 142 -21.53 7.34 -17.65
C VAL A 142 -22.67 7.73 -16.72
N ASP A 143 -23.88 7.99 -17.23
CA ASP A 143 -25.01 8.45 -16.42
C ASP A 143 -25.55 7.34 -15.52
N GLU A 144 -25.63 6.10 -16.02
CA GLU A 144 -26.05 4.93 -15.25
C GLU A 144 -25.07 4.62 -14.12
N VAL A 145 -23.76 4.68 -14.40
CA VAL A 145 -22.73 4.45 -13.40
C VAL A 145 -22.69 5.58 -12.36
N LYS A 146 -22.99 6.83 -12.74
CA LYS A 146 -23.20 7.93 -11.78
C LYS A 146 -24.35 7.64 -10.84
N ASP A 147 -25.47 7.12 -11.35
CA ASP A 147 -26.62 6.76 -10.52
C ASP A 147 -26.25 5.66 -9.51
N GLN A 148 -25.53 4.62 -9.94
CA GLN A 148 -25.02 3.56 -9.05
C GLN A 148 -24.10 4.10 -7.94
N ILE A 149 -23.18 5.02 -8.29
CA ILE A 149 -22.28 5.63 -7.31
C ILE A 149 -23.06 6.43 -6.27
N ILE A 150 -24.04 7.23 -6.70
CA ILE A 150 -24.87 8.04 -5.79
C ILE A 150 -25.73 7.14 -4.88
N GLU A 151 -26.28 6.05 -5.41
CA GLU A 151 -27.02 5.08 -4.58
C GLU A 151 -26.14 4.48 -3.48
N LEU A 152 -24.84 4.29 -3.78
CA LEU A 152 -23.90 3.67 -2.84
C LEU A 152 -23.33 4.62 -1.79
N ILE A 153 -22.91 5.84 -2.20
CA ILE A 153 -22.21 6.78 -1.30
C ILE A 153 -23.02 8.05 -0.98
N GLY A 154 -24.13 8.27 -1.67
CA GLY A 154 -24.86 9.55 -1.61
C GLY A 154 -24.20 10.64 -2.45
N GLY A 155 -24.55 11.90 -2.18
CA GLY A 155 -23.97 13.06 -2.88
C GLY A 155 -24.71 13.46 -4.14
N LYS A 156 -24.02 14.18 -5.04
CA LYS A 156 -24.59 14.71 -6.29
C LYS A 156 -23.80 14.23 -7.50
N LYS A 157 -24.49 14.10 -8.64
CA LYS A 157 -23.87 13.68 -9.91
C LYS A 157 -22.72 14.58 -10.36
N GLU A 158 -22.79 15.85 -10.03
CA GLU A 158 -21.80 16.88 -10.38
C GLU A 158 -20.49 16.73 -9.60
N GLU A 159 -20.52 16.04 -8.46
CA GLU A 159 -19.35 15.76 -7.63
C GLU A 159 -18.53 14.59 -8.16
N ILE A 160 -19.10 13.79 -9.07
CA ILE A 160 -18.44 12.65 -9.68
C ILE A 160 -17.61 13.10 -10.88
N ILE A 161 -16.32 12.83 -10.85
CA ILE A 161 -15.37 13.29 -11.88
C ILE A 161 -15.33 12.30 -13.05
N PRO A 162 -15.74 12.72 -14.27
CA PRO A 162 -15.54 11.88 -15.44
C PRO A 162 -14.08 11.95 -15.90
N ALA A 163 -13.47 10.78 -16.17
CA ALA A 163 -12.07 10.66 -16.52
C ALA A 163 -11.79 9.59 -17.57
N SER A 164 -10.71 9.75 -18.28
CA SER A 164 -10.04 8.69 -19.02
C SER A 164 -8.55 8.72 -18.67
N ALA A 165 -8.13 7.84 -17.80
CA ALA A 165 -6.73 7.71 -17.43
C ALA A 165 -5.84 7.45 -18.65
N LYS A 166 -6.32 6.65 -19.60
CA LYS A 166 -5.59 6.35 -20.85
C LYS A 166 -5.40 7.59 -21.74
N ALA A 167 -6.41 8.45 -21.84
CA ALA A 167 -6.37 9.65 -22.67
C ALA A 167 -5.90 10.91 -21.90
N GLY A 168 -5.66 10.82 -20.59
CA GLY A 168 -5.29 11.94 -19.74
C GLY A 168 -6.44 12.92 -19.46
N ILE A 169 -7.70 12.53 -19.74
CA ILE A 169 -8.87 13.35 -19.50
C ILE A 169 -9.23 13.34 -18.02
N GLY A 170 -9.51 14.51 -17.43
CA GLY A 170 -9.96 14.63 -16.04
C GLY A 170 -8.84 14.61 -14.99
N THR A 171 -7.58 14.39 -15.37
CA THR A 171 -6.44 14.28 -14.41
C THR A 171 -6.28 15.53 -13.56
N GLU A 172 -6.33 16.73 -14.18
CA GLU A 172 -6.25 18.00 -13.44
C GLU A 172 -7.43 18.17 -12.46
N ALA A 173 -8.64 17.81 -12.88
CA ALA A 173 -9.81 17.88 -12.01
C ALA A 173 -9.69 16.97 -10.79
N ILE A 174 -9.12 15.78 -10.95
CA ILE A 174 -8.83 14.85 -9.86
C ILE A 174 -7.81 15.45 -8.89
N LEU A 175 -6.70 16.01 -9.39
CA LEU A 175 -5.68 16.66 -8.57
C LEU A 175 -6.23 17.86 -7.78
N GLU A 176 -7.03 18.69 -8.43
CA GLU A 176 -7.70 19.81 -7.75
C GLU A 176 -8.70 19.31 -6.68
N SER A 177 -9.41 18.22 -6.94
CA SER A 177 -10.33 17.64 -5.96
C SER A 177 -9.55 17.04 -4.76
N ILE A 178 -8.40 16.40 -4.97
CA ILE A 178 -7.52 15.96 -3.89
C ILE A 178 -7.13 17.14 -2.99
N VAL A 179 -6.71 18.24 -3.58
CA VAL A 179 -6.30 19.45 -2.84
C VAL A 179 -7.46 20.06 -2.04
N ASN A 180 -8.64 20.13 -2.65
CA ASN A 180 -9.79 20.87 -2.10
C ASN A 180 -10.66 20.04 -1.14
N LEU A 181 -10.81 18.74 -1.37
CA LEU A 181 -11.74 17.88 -0.63
C LEU A 181 -11.05 17.05 0.44
N ILE A 182 -9.85 16.49 0.16
CA ILE A 182 -9.16 15.67 1.16
C ILE A 182 -8.70 16.57 2.31
N PRO A 183 -9.04 16.22 3.56
CA PRO A 183 -8.59 16.96 4.72
C PRO A 183 -7.06 17.08 4.76
N PRO A 184 -6.51 18.22 5.18
CA PRO A 184 -5.08 18.38 5.35
C PRO A 184 -4.57 17.48 6.47
N ALA A 185 -3.38 16.91 6.30
CA ALA A 185 -2.71 16.19 7.37
C ALA A 185 -2.54 17.11 8.59
N LYS A 186 -2.84 16.60 9.79
CA LYS A 186 -2.63 17.36 11.03
C LYS A 186 -1.16 17.61 11.26
N ILE A 187 -0.81 18.84 11.67
CA ILE A 187 0.56 19.22 12.00
C ILE A 187 0.66 19.37 13.52
N THR A 188 1.38 18.45 14.14
CA THR A 188 1.59 18.31 15.59
C THR A 188 3.09 18.12 15.89
N ASP A 189 3.96 18.90 15.23
CA ASP A 189 5.42 18.76 15.31
C ASP A 189 5.98 18.89 16.74
N GLU A 190 5.27 19.58 17.64
CA GLU A 190 5.68 19.79 19.04
C GLU A 190 5.26 18.63 19.98
N GLU A 191 4.40 17.74 19.51
CA GLU A 191 3.96 16.57 20.27
C GLU A 191 5.03 15.46 20.26
N PRO A 192 4.99 14.50 21.19
CA PRO A 192 5.85 13.33 21.16
C PRO A 192 5.73 12.55 19.86
N PHE A 193 6.87 12.10 19.30
CA PHE A 193 6.89 11.38 18.05
C PHE A 193 6.06 10.10 18.09
N ARG A 194 5.13 9.97 17.12
CA ARG A 194 4.39 8.75 16.80
C ARG A 194 4.27 8.57 15.30
N ALA A 195 4.52 7.35 14.83
CA ALA A 195 4.34 6.98 13.44
C ALA A 195 3.68 5.61 13.31
N LEU A 196 2.83 5.45 12.30
CA LEU A 196 2.24 4.18 11.91
C LEU A 196 3.15 3.48 10.90
N VAL A 197 3.47 2.22 11.14
CA VAL A 197 4.10 1.34 10.14
C VAL A 197 3.01 0.83 9.22
N PHE A 198 2.99 1.26 7.97
CA PHE A 198 2.00 0.78 7.03
C PHE A 198 2.53 -0.33 6.09
N ASP A 199 3.85 -0.42 5.91
CA ASP A 199 4.51 -1.51 5.18
C ASP A 199 5.98 -1.67 5.60
N SER A 200 6.62 -2.78 5.17
CA SER A 200 8.05 -3.00 5.34
C SER A 200 8.62 -3.86 4.20
N LYS A 201 9.88 -3.60 3.83
CA LYS A 201 10.60 -4.37 2.80
C LYS A 201 11.97 -4.76 3.32
N PHE A 202 12.33 -6.02 3.18
CA PHE A 202 13.67 -6.47 3.51
C PHE A 202 14.65 -6.15 2.38
N ASP A 203 15.74 -5.48 2.73
CA ASP A 203 16.86 -5.16 1.86
C ASP A 203 18.08 -5.94 2.34
N ILE A 204 18.72 -6.71 1.43
CA ILE A 204 19.84 -7.62 1.79
C ILE A 204 21.07 -6.87 2.34
N TYR A 205 21.21 -5.58 2.04
CA TYR A 205 22.33 -4.75 2.47
C TYR A 205 22.02 -3.87 3.68
N ARG A 206 20.75 -3.48 3.83
CA ARG A 206 20.31 -2.48 4.82
C ARG A 206 19.41 -3.04 5.92
N GLY A 207 19.02 -4.32 5.82
CA GLY A 207 18.02 -4.93 6.71
C GLY A 207 16.61 -4.48 6.37
N VAL A 208 15.76 -4.30 7.36
CA VAL A 208 14.36 -3.91 7.17
C VAL A 208 14.24 -2.42 6.91
N VAL A 209 13.69 -2.07 5.75
CA VAL A 209 13.23 -0.72 5.41
C VAL A 209 11.76 -0.64 5.80
N ILE A 210 11.43 0.26 6.70
CA ILE A 210 10.10 0.43 7.28
C ILE A 210 9.45 1.63 6.63
N TYR A 211 8.24 1.47 6.09
CA TYR A 211 7.46 2.56 5.54
C TYR A 211 6.51 3.10 6.60
N ILE A 212 6.60 4.40 6.86
CA ILE A 212 5.93 5.05 7.97
C ILE A 212 5.11 6.26 7.54
N ARG A 213 4.00 6.47 8.25
CA ARG A 213 3.23 7.70 8.26
C ARG A 213 3.43 8.36 9.63
N VAL A 214 4.07 9.52 9.67
CA VAL A 214 4.27 10.29 10.90
C VAL A 214 2.96 11.00 11.27
N PHE A 215 2.39 10.64 12.40
CA PHE A 215 1.16 11.26 12.92
C PHE A 215 1.48 12.47 13.79
N ASP A 216 2.44 12.32 14.71
CA ASP A 216 2.82 13.38 15.63
C ASP A 216 4.34 13.52 15.71
N GLY A 217 4.79 14.71 16.05
CA GLY A 217 6.19 15.01 16.30
C GLY A 217 7.08 14.98 15.06
N GLU A 218 8.35 14.76 15.30
CA GLU A 218 9.42 14.71 14.30
C GLU A 218 10.36 13.55 14.63
N ILE A 219 10.89 12.89 13.59
CA ILE A 219 11.97 11.91 13.70
C ILE A 219 13.16 12.32 12.85
N LYS A 220 14.37 12.14 13.39
CA LYS A 220 15.65 12.43 12.74
C LYS A 220 16.57 11.21 12.78
N GLU A 221 17.56 11.21 11.94
CA GLU A 221 18.68 10.30 12.04
C GLU A 221 19.37 10.43 13.41
N GLY A 222 19.68 9.31 14.04
CA GLY A 222 20.23 9.20 15.39
C GLY A 222 19.20 9.15 16.52
N ASP A 223 17.92 9.42 16.23
CA ASP A 223 16.87 9.33 17.25
C ASP A 223 16.62 7.86 17.66
N LYS A 224 16.34 7.65 18.95
CA LYS A 224 15.89 6.36 19.43
C LYS A 224 14.41 6.16 19.12
N ILE A 225 14.10 4.96 18.67
CA ILE A 225 12.73 4.53 18.38
C ILE A 225 12.41 3.23 19.11
N SER A 226 11.14 3.03 19.41
CA SER A 226 10.64 1.75 19.94
C SER A 226 9.33 1.39 19.27
N PHE A 227 9.09 0.08 19.13
CA PHE A 227 7.84 -0.47 18.63
C PHE A 227 6.88 -0.78 19.77
N PHE A 228 5.64 -0.36 19.66
CA PHE A 228 4.65 -0.52 20.72
C PHE A 228 4.36 -1.99 21.05
N SER A 229 4.35 -2.87 20.04
CA SER A 229 4.06 -4.29 20.21
C SER A 229 5.19 -5.10 20.85
N THR A 230 6.47 -4.70 20.66
CA THR A 230 7.63 -5.47 21.12
C THR A 230 8.39 -4.80 22.24
N GLY A 231 8.28 -3.46 22.36
CA GLY A 231 9.07 -2.65 23.30
C GLY A 231 10.57 -2.60 23.00
N GLN A 232 11.00 -3.18 21.87
CA GLN A 232 12.42 -3.17 21.49
C GLN A 232 12.81 -1.77 21.03
N VAL A 233 14.04 -1.37 21.40
CA VAL A 233 14.59 -0.05 21.11
C VAL A 233 15.66 -0.16 20.04
N PHE A 234 15.57 0.71 19.02
CA PHE A 234 16.52 0.82 17.92
C PHE A 234 16.93 2.28 17.76
N GLU A 235 17.94 2.52 16.93
CA GLU A 235 18.36 3.86 16.52
C GLU A 235 18.00 4.06 15.04
N ALA A 236 17.42 5.21 14.71
CA ALA A 236 17.11 5.59 13.33
C ALA A 236 18.40 5.89 12.58
N GLU A 237 18.89 4.95 11.77
CA GLU A 237 20.12 5.12 10.97
C GLU A 237 19.89 6.02 9.76
N GLU A 238 18.71 5.97 9.18
CA GLU A 238 18.33 6.77 8.02
C GLU A 238 16.83 7.03 8.00
N VAL A 239 16.44 8.26 7.64
CA VAL A 239 15.06 8.64 7.37
C VAL A 239 14.98 9.33 6.01
N GLY A 240 13.84 9.19 5.33
CA GLY A 240 13.67 9.83 4.03
C GLY A 240 12.28 9.71 3.45
N ILE A 241 12.09 10.38 2.31
CA ILE A 241 10.85 10.38 1.54
C ILE A 241 10.92 9.36 0.41
N LEU A 242 9.73 8.96 -0.07
CA LEU A 242 9.56 8.03 -1.16
C LEU A 242 9.18 8.82 -2.42
N LYS A 243 10.07 8.86 -3.38
CA LYS A 243 9.81 9.23 -4.76
C LYS A 243 9.93 7.97 -5.62
N MET A 244 10.37 8.10 -6.88
CA MET A 244 10.72 6.90 -7.68
C MET A 244 11.82 6.10 -6.97
N ASP A 245 12.77 6.82 -6.35
CA ASP A 245 13.79 6.27 -5.48
C ASP A 245 13.59 6.76 -4.04
N ARG A 246 14.20 6.07 -3.09
CA ARG A 246 14.31 6.52 -1.71
C ARG A 246 15.23 7.73 -1.63
N ILE A 247 14.73 8.85 -1.15
CA ILE A 247 15.52 10.07 -0.98
C ILE A 247 15.71 10.34 0.50
N ARG A 248 16.96 10.21 0.96
CA ARG A 248 17.34 10.54 2.33
C ARG A 248 17.04 11.99 2.64
N THR A 249 16.45 12.25 3.81
CA THR A 249 16.16 13.59 4.32
C THR A 249 16.74 13.75 5.72
N LYS A 250 16.77 14.98 6.21
CA LYS A 250 17.26 15.27 7.57
C LYS A 250 16.26 14.82 8.65
N SER A 251 14.99 14.86 8.33
CA SER A 251 13.90 14.51 9.26
C SER A 251 12.61 14.23 8.51
N LEU A 252 11.69 13.54 9.19
CA LEU A 252 10.28 13.42 8.83
C LEU A 252 9.44 14.02 9.95
N LYS A 253 8.47 14.85 9.59
CA LYS A 253 7.57 15.56 10.51
C LYS A 253 6.15 15.04 10.44
N SER A 254 5.34 15.45 11.40
CA SER A 254 3.91 15.17 11.39
C SER A 254 3.29 15.47 10.01
N GLY A 255 2.45 14.58 9.52
CA GLY A 255 1.89 14.65 8.18
C GLY A 255 2.70 13.94 7.09
N ASN A 256 4.00 13.71 7.26
CA ASN A 256 4.83 13.09 6.24
C ASN A 256 4.61 11.57 6.12
N VAL A 257 4.70 11.10 4.88
CA VAL A 257 4.87 9.69 4.52
C VAL A 257 6.32 9.51 4.07
N GLY A 258 6.98 8.46 4.56
CA GLY A 258 8.37 8.22 4.23
C GLY A 258 8.85 6.85 4.66
N TYR A 259 10.15 6.69 4.75
CA TYR A 259 10.78 5.45 5.20
C TYR A 259 11.77 5.70 6.34
N LEU A 260 12.02 4.63 7.08
CA LEU A 260 12.96 4.55 8.19
C LEU A 260 13.79 3.27 8.06
N ILE A 261 15.10 3.39 8.30
CA ILE A 261 16.03 2.27 8.45
C ILE A 261 16.63 2.34 9.85
N ALA A 262 16.63 1.23 10.57
CA ALA A 262 17.08 1.16 11.96
C ALA A 262 17.91 -0.11 12.27
N GLY A 263 18.62 -0.64 11.26
CA GLY A 263 19.47 -1.83 11.43
C GLY A 263 18.75 -3.12 11.84
N ILE A 264 17.42 -3.17 11.68
CA ILE A 264 16.58 -4.32 12.04
C ILE A 264 16.84 -5.44 11.03
N LYS A 265 17.13 -6.64 11.55
CA LYS A 265 17.47 -7.81 10.74
C LYS A 265 16.32 -8.82 10.63
N ASP A 266 15.37 -8.78 11.55
CA ASP A 266 14.20 -9.65 11.58
C ASP A 266 12.94 -8.83 11.40
N VAL A 267 12.16 -9.13 10.35
CA VAL A 267 10.87 -8.48 10.07
C VAL A 267 9.86 -8.67 11.21
N ASN A 268 9.98 -9.72 11.98
CA ASN A 268 9.11 -9.93 13.14
C ASN A 268 9.29 -8.87 14.24
N GLU A 269 10.41 -8.12 14.22
CA GLU A 269 10.68 -7.02 15.15
C GLU A 269 10.01 -5.72 14.73
N SER A 270 9.63 -5.59 13.45
CA SER A 270 8.94 -4.41 12.86
C SER A 270 7.60 -4.83 12.25
N LYS A 271 6.64 -5.13 13.12
CA LYS A 271 5.32 -5.56 12.65
C LYS A 271 4.60 -4.44 11.90
N VAL A 272 4.08 -4.76 10.74
CA VAL A 272 3.26 -3.82 9.97
C VAL A 272 1.94 -3.59 10.70
N GLY A 273 1.48 -2.33 10.74
CA GLY A 273 0.35 -1.88 11.56
C GLY A 273 0.75 -1.40 12.97
N ASP A 274 2.02 -1.60 13.36
CA ASP A 274 2.50 -1.18 14.68
C ASP A 274 2.75 0.33 14.76
N THR A 275 2.82 0.83 15.98
CA THR A 275 3.16 2.22 16.29
C THR A 275 4.61 2.32 16.68
N ILE A 276 5.36 3.18 16.00
CA ILE A 276 6.69 3.60 16.39
C ILE A 276 6.59 4.88 17.22
N TYR A 277 7.35 4.94 18.30
CA TYR A 277 7.40 6.10 19.19
C TYR A 277 8.83 6.35 19.71
N ASN A 278 9.06 7.52 20.31
CA ASN A 278 10.31 7.81 20.99
C ASN A 278 10.27 7.22 22.43
N PRO A 279 11.15 6.27 22.80
CA PRO A 279 11.13 5.66 24.12
C PRO A 279 11.49 6.62 25.27
N GLU A 280 12.12 7.75 24.98
CA GLU A 280 12.40 8.81 25.97
C GLU A 280 11.17 9.69 26.25
N GLN A 281 10.20 9.70 25.31
CA GLN A 281 8.91 10.38 25.39
C GLN A 281 7.81 9.43 24.93
N PRO A 282 7.47 8.40 25.72
CA PRO A 282 6.56 7.34 25.30
C PRO A 282 5.18 7.88 24.94
N ALA A 283 4.64 7.38 23.83
CA ALA A 283 3.28 7.64 23.43
C ALA A 283 2.30 7.05 24.47
N VAL A 284 1.25 7.78 24.78
CA VAL A 284 0.22 7.35 25.73
C VAL A 284 -0.67 6.28 25.12
N GLU A 285 -0.87 6.33 23.78
CA GLU A 285 -1.79 5.45 23.07
C GLU A 285 -1.19 4.94 21.76
N GLN A 286 -1.49 3.69 21.45
CA GLN A 286 -1.18 3.07 20.16
C GLN A 286 -2.09 3.68 19.08
N LEU A 287 -1.51 3.92 17.89
CA LEU A 287 -2.29 4.36 16.73
C LEU A 287 -3.22 3.25 16.25
N PRO A 288 -4.43 3.59 15.76
CA PRO A 288 -5.32 2.59 15.20
C PRO A 288 -4.71 1.98 13.93
N GLY A 289 -4.97 0.69 13.68
CA GLY A 289 -4.52 -0.01 12.47
C GLY A 289 -3.80 -1.33 12.72
N TYR A 290 -3.34 -1.59 13.95
CA TYR A 290 -2.74 -2.89 14.27
C TYR A 290 -3.82 -3.97 14.39
N ARG A 291 -3.75 -4.96 13.50
CA ARG A 291 -4.52 -6.22 13.62
C ARG A 291 -3.58 -7.37 13.27
N GLU A 292 -3.65 -8.45 14.02
CA GLU A 292 -2.92 -9.66 13.68
C GLU A 292 -3.58 -10.37 12.50
N VAL A 293 -2.80 -10.63 11.46
CA VAL A 293 -3.30 -11.32 10.26
C VAL A 293 -3.47 -12.80 10.57
N LYS A 294 -4.68 -13.30 10.33
CA LYS A 294 -4.96 -14.74 10.43
C LYS A 294 -5.09 -15.34 9.04
N PRO A 295 -4.32 -16.40 8.72
CA PRO A 295 -4.49 -17.12 7.47
C PRO A 295 -5.91 -17.67 7.32
N MET A 296 -6.45 -17.56 6.11
CA MET A 296 -7.78 -18.07 5.75
C MET A 296 -7.71 -19.36 4.95
N VAL A 297 -6.61 -19.56 4.20
CA VAL A 297 -6.37 -20.75 3.38
C VAL A 297 -5.08 -21.42 3.85
N PHE A 298 -5.09 -22.74 3.94
CA PHE A 298 -3.91 -23.52 4.29
C PHE A 298 -3.60 -24.51 3.17
N SER A 299 -2.33 -24.65 2.84
CA SER A 299 -1.86 -25.61 1.85
C SER A 299 -0.50 -26.17 2.26
N GLY A 300 -0.27 -27.46 1.97
CA GLY A 300 1.03 -28.08 2.12
C GLY A 300 1.93 -27.79 0.93
N ILE A 301 3.11 -27.24 1.14
CA ILE A 301 4.15 -27.06 0.13
C ILE A 301 5.27 -28.08 0.37
N TYR A 302 5.52 -28.93 -0.62
CA TYR A 302 6.50 -30.00 -0.54
C TYR A 302 7.55 -29.84 -1.64
N PRO A 303 8.85 -30.09 -1.34
CA PRO A 303 9.88 -30.06 -2.36
C PRO A 303 9.69 -31.24 -3.34
N THR A 304 10.13 -31.07 -4.58
CA THR A 304 10.09 -32.15 -5.58
C THR A 304 11.07 -33.27 -5.26
N GLN A 305 12.17 -32.94 -4.60
CA GLN A 305 13.20 -33.90 -4.15
C GLN A 305 13.40 -33.75 -2.63
N SER A 306 13.45 -34.87 -1.92
CA SER A 306 13.54 -34.87 -0.45
C SER A 306 14.79 -34.15 0.11
N ASN A 307 15.88 -34.09 -0.66
CA ASN A 307 17.10 -33.37 -0.29
C ASN A 307 16.98 -31.83 -0.40
N GLU A 308 15.88 -31.32 -0.93
CA GLU A 308 15.63 -29.88 -1.09
C GLU A 308 14.83 -29.25 0.04
N PHE A 309 14.49 -30.00 1.09
CA PHE A 309 13.69 -29.52 2.23
C PHE A 309 14.28 -28.27 2.89
N GLU A 310 15.59 -28.26 3.17
CA GLU A 310 16.28 -27.12 3.78
C GLU A 310 16.28 -25.90 2.85
N MET A 311 16.47 -26.11 1.55
CA MET A 311 16.42 -25.03 0.56
C MET A 311 15.03 -24.44 0.44
N LEU A 312 13.97 -25.27 0.51
CA LEU A 312 12.58 -24.79 0.53
C LEU A 312 12.30 -23.97 1.81
N ARG A 313 12.79 -24.43 2.98
CA ARG A 313 12.69 -23.69 4.24
C ARG A 313 13.31 -22.30 4.12
N ASP A 314 14.53 -22.22 3.57
CA ASP A 314 15.25 -20.95 3.41
C ASP A 314 14.52 -20.02 2.41
N SER A 315 13.96 -20.58 1.35
CA SER A 315 13.17 -19.80 0.37
C SER A 315 11.88 -19.24 0.99
N LEU A 316 11.13 -20.07 1.73
CA LEU A 316 9.93 -19.62 2.46
C LEU A 316 10.28 -18.57 3.53
N SER A 317 11.41 -18.73 4.21
CA SER A 317 11.89 -17.74 5.19
C SER A 317 12.19 -16.40 4.53
N LYS A 318 12.86 -16.41 3.37
CA LYS A 318 13.14 -15.19 2.59
C LYS A 318 11.87 -14.54 2.05
N LEU A 319 10.90 -15.31 1.57
CA LEU A 319 9.60 -14.77 1.15
C LEU A 319 8.86 -14.12 2.31
N LYS A 320 8.86 -14.77 3.48
CA LYS A 320 8.23 -14.24 4.70
C LYS A 320 8.83 -12.90 5.13
N LEU A 321 10.11 -12.61 4.83
CA LEU A 321 10.73 -11.31 5.11
C LEU A 321 10.05 -10.15 4.34
N ASN A 322 9.43 -10.45 3.21
CA ASN A 322 8.75 -9.47 2.36
C ASN A 322 7.23 -9.67 2.30
N ASP A 323 6.70 -10.60 3.10
CA ASP A 323 5.28 -10.93 3.13
C ASP A 323 4.88 -11.37 4.55
N ALA A 324 4.45 -10.40 5.34
CA ALA A 324 4.08 -10.62 6.74
C ALA A 324 2.84 -11.53 6.91
N ALA A 325 2.05 -11.72 5.85
CA ALA A 325 0.86 -12.55 5.85
C ALA A 325 1.18 -14.04 5.67
N LEU A 326 2.36 -14.37 5.11
CA LEU A 326 2.80 -15.75 4.94
C LEU A 326 3.18 -16.37 6.29
N SER A 327 2.52 -17.44 6.67
CA SER A 327 2.91 -18.29 7.80
C SER A 327 3.26 -19.70 7.33
N PHE A 328 4.25 -20.34 7.94
CA PHE A 328 4.56 -21.72 7.61
C PHE A 328 5.14 -22.45 8.83
N VAL A 329 4.80 -23.73 8.93
CA VAL A 329 5.31 -24.67 9.95
C VAL A 329 5.72 -25.98 9.28
N PRO A 330 6.75 -26.68 9.78
CA PRO A 330 7.10 -27.98 9.25
C PRO A 330 5.93 -28.97 9.33
N GLU A 331 5.76 -29.76 8.28
CA GLU A 331 4.75 -30.81 8.18
C GLU A 331 5.34 -32.05 7.51
N SER A 332 4.78 -33.20 7.79
CA SER A 332 5.15 -34.45 7.11
C SER A 332 3.93 -35.15 6.54
N SER A 333 4.05 -35.62 5.31
CA SER A 333 3.04 -36.42 4.62
C SER A 333 3.59 -37.82 4.32
N VAL A 334 2.78 -38.84 4.55
CA VAL A 334 3.17 -40.23 4.22
C VAL A 334 3.44 -40.41 2.72
N ALA A 335 2.74 -39.66 1.87
CA ALA A 335 2.88 -39.76 0.42
C ALA A 335 3.95 -38.82 -0.16
N LEU A 336 4.15 -37.64 0.44
CA LEU A 336 4.99 -36.55 -0.12
C LEU A 336 6.30 -36.31 0.67
N GLY A 337 6.44 -36.95 1.84
CA GLY A 337 7.60 -36.74 2.71
C GLY A 337 7.51 -35.48 3.55
N PHE A 338 8.67 -34.84 3.79
CA PHE A 338 8.75 -33.62 4.60
C PHE A 338 8.48 -32.37 3.74
N GLY A 339 7.69 -31.46 4.29
CA GLY A 339 7.31 -30.19 3.69
C GLY A 339 6.89 -29.17 4.72
N PHE A 340 6.10 -28.18 4.29
CA PHE A 340 5.63 -27.12 5.16
C PHE A 340 4.12 -26.92 4.96
N ARG A 341 3.38 -26.87 6.05
CA ARG A 341 2.03 -26.35 6.07
C ARG A 341 2.09 -24.83 6.08
N CYS A 342 1.66 -24.23 4.99
CA CYS A 342 1.65 -22.79 4.79
C CYS A 342 0.25 -22.22 4.95
N GLY A 343 0.15 -21.04 5.56
CA GLY A 343 -1.09 -20.27 5.67
C GLY A 343 -1.04 -19.02 4.81
N PHE A 344 -2.15 -18.74 4.13
CA PHE A 344 -2.32 -17.68 3.14
C PHE A 344 -3.60 -16.89 3.41
N LEU A 345 -3.67 -15.64 2.91
CA LEU A 345 -4.86 -14.78 3.01
C LEU A 345 -6.02 -15.32 2.16
N GLY A 346 -5.71 -15.88 0.99
CA GLY A 346 -6.67 -16.43 0.04
C GLY A 346 -5.98 -17.27 -1.03
N LEU A 347 -6.75 -17.70 -2.03
CA LEU A 347 -6.23 -18.53 -3.12
C LEU A 347 -5.27 -17.77 -4.04
N LEU A 348 -5.54 -16.52 -4.35
CA LEU A 348 -4.63 -15.69 -5.16
C LEU A 348 -3.30 -15.47 -4.43
N HIS A 349 -3.33 -15.23 -3.12
CA HIS A 349 -2.11 -15.11 -2.33
C HIS A 349 -1.28 -16.40 -2.39
N LEU A 350 -1.92 -17.58 -2.28
CA LEU A 350 -1.27 -18.88 -2.44
C LEU A 350 -0.59 -19.01 -3.82
N GLU A 351 -1.31 -18.69 -4.89
CA GLU A 351 -0.78 -18.75 -6.26
C GLU A 351 0.43 -17.83 -6.44
N ILE A 352 0.36 -16.61 -5.91
CA ILE A 352 1.46 -15.63 -5.98
C ILE A 352 2.69 -16.14 -5.25
N ILE A 353 2.54 -16.67 -4.03
CA ILE A 353 3.65 -17.22 -3.26
C ILE A 353 4.26 -18.44 -3.98
N GLN A 354 3.44 -19.30 -4.55
CA GLN A 354 3.91 -20.46 -5.32
C GLN A 354 4.71 -20.01 -6.54
N GLU A 355 4.21 -19.05 -7.29
CA GLU A 355 4.87 -18.53 -8.49
C GLU A 355 6.16 -17.78 -8.15
N ARG A 356 6.22 -17.05 -7.05
CA ARG A 356 7.42 -16.42 -6.53
C ARG A 356 8.47 -17.44 -6.10
N LEU A 357 8.06 -18.54 -5.42
CA LEU A 357 8.97 -19.63 -5.08
C LEU A 357 9.60 -20.23 -6.35
N GLU A 358 8.83 -20.37 -7.41
CA GLU A 358 9.30 -20.91 -8.69
C GLU A 358 10.26 -19.95 -9.40
N ARG A 359 9.87 -18.66 -9.56
CA ARG A 359 10.64 -17.68 -10.33
C ARG A 359 11.86 -17.14 -9.57
N GLU A 360 11.71 -16.77 -8.30
CA GLU A 360 12.78 -16.13 -7.53
C GLU A 360 13.79 -17.14 -6.98
N TYR A 361 13.34 -18.39 -6.70
CA TYR A 361 14.18 -19.39 -6.04
C TYR A 361 14.36 -20.69 -6.83
N GLY A 362 13.74 -20.79 -8.01
CA GLY A 362 13.83 -21.97 -8.88
C GLY A 362 13.27 -23.23 -8.21
N LYS A 363 12.31 -23.09 -7.29
CA LYS A 363 11.72 -24.19 -6.51
C LYS A 363 10.29 -24.44 -6.93
N ILE A 364 10.04 -25.61 -7.49
CA ILE A 364 8.69 -26.09 -7.76
C ILE A 364 8.20 -26.80 -6.49
N GLY A 365 7.44 -26.06 -5.67
CA GLY A 365 6.70 -26.66 -4.58
C GLY A 365 5.41 -27.26 -5.13
N ARG A 366 5.11 -28.53 -4.84
CA ARG A 366 3.76 -29.07 -5.10
C ARG A 366 2.85 -28.61 -3.97
N ALA A 367 1.90 -27.71 -4.31
CA ALA A 367 0.84 -27.34 -3.40
C ALA A 367 -0.24 -28.44 -3.41
N HIS A 368 -0.61 -28.93 -2.23
CA HIS A 368 -1.80 -29.74 -2.01
C HIS A 368 -2.74 -28.95 -1.09
N VAL A 369 -3.87 -28.57 -1.64
CA VAL A 369 -4.99 -27.94 -0.90
C VAL A 369 -5.79 -29.00 -0.16
#